data_b5a19254c0da1285c4fa4da9eab41ab0
#
_entry.id   b5a19254c0da1285c4fa4da9eab41ab0
#
_cell.length_a   1.000
_cell.length_b   1.000
_cell.length_c   1.000
_cell.angle_alpha   90.00
_cell.angle_beta   90.00
_cell.angle_gamma   90.00
#
_symmetry.space_group_name_H-M   'P 1'
#
loop_
_entity.id
_entity.type
_entity.pdbx_description
1 polymer ?
#
loop_
_entity_poly.entity_id
_entity_poly.type
_entity_poly.pdbx_seq_one_letter_code
_entity_poly.pdbx_strand_id
1 'polypeptide(L)'
;VTSNGTVVTMRQLLESGVHFGHQTRRWNPKMKRFIFTERNGIYIIDLQQTLTYIDRAYEFVKETVAHGGTVLFVGTKKQAQEAVEEQAKRVGMPYVNQRWLGGMLTNFSTVFKRLQRLKELEIIEQTGGATVMTKKEALVLAREREKLERTLGGIRHMSRTPSAIWIVDTKKEHIAVGEARKLGIPVVAILDTNCDPDEVDYKIPGNDDAIRSAALLTRVIADAVADGLIARAGAAANAGAADGADKPEPTGQLGDDEPLPEWERALYPGATAAALVAADPAARTADPDPVPDAPSPESAVGEPAATAAILDDPVLTAVAAVAEGPPPAAEAAVPPQ
;
A
#
# COMPACT_ATOMS: atom_id res chain seq x y z
N VAL A 1 6.70 4.66 -19.62
CA VAL A 1 7.80 5.48 -20.14
C VAL A 1 7.32 6.12 -21.43
N THR A 2 7.31 7.46 -21.48
CA THR A 2 6.92 8.20 -22.69
C THR A 2 7.98 8.05 -23.77
N SER A 3 7.64 8.28 -25.04
CA SER A 3 8.51 8.13 -26.23
C SER A 3 9.84 8.89 -26.18
N ASN A 4 10.06 9.77 -25.23
CA ASN A 4 11.29 10.55 -25.01
C ASN A 4 12.14 10.09 -23.83
N GLY A 5 11.87 8.93 -23.23
CA GLY A 5 12.65 8.40 -22.09
C GLY A 5 12.35 9.09 -20.75
N THR A 6 11.54 10.14 -20.71
CA THR A 6 11.12 10.81 -19.46
C THR A 6 9.93 10.10 -18.84
N VAL A 7 9.93 9.92 -17.53
CA VAL A 7 8.86 9.25 -16.77
C VAL A 7 7.56 10.07 -16.78
N VAL A 8 7.70 11.40 -16.74
CA VAL A 8 6.58 12.36 -16.72
C VAL A 8 6.87 13.51 -17.70
N THR A 9 5.83 14.04 -18.32
CA THR A 9 5.96 15.21 -19.20
C THR A 9 5.79 16.51 -18.43
N MET A 10 6.45 17.58 -18.90
CA MET A 10 6.27 18.94 -18.36
C MET A 10 4.81 19.39 -18.34
N ARG A 11 4.04 18.99 -19.34
CA ARG A 11 2.62 19.29 -19.44
C ARG A 11 1.82 18.69 -18.30
N GLN A 12 2.06 17.42 -17.96
CA GLN A 12 1.41 16.74 -16.83
C GLN A 12 1.71 17.42 -15.51
N LEU A 13 2.96 17.85 -15.30
CA LEU A 13 3.35 18.59 -14.08
C LEU A 13 2.64 19.94 -13.99
N LEU A 14 2.49 20.66 -15.10
CA LEU A 14 1.75 21.93 -15.14
C LEU A 14 0.27 21.75 -14.86
N GLU A 15 -0.37 20.77 -15.50
CA GLU A 15 -1.81 20.47 -15.37
C GLU A 15 -2.18 19.99 -13.96
N SER A 16 -1.27 19.28 -13.28
CA SER A 16 -1.46 18.85 -11.90
C SER A 16 -1.12 19.92 -10.85
N GLY A 17 -0.54 21.05 -11.27
CA GLY A 17 -0.20 22.17 -10.39
C GLY A 17 1.00 21.92 -9.48
N VAL A 18 1.97 21.08 -9.89
CA VAL A 18 3.21 20.80 -9.16
C VAL A 18 4.07 22.05 -8.98
N HIS A 19 3.98 23.01 -9.92
CA HIS A 19 4.77 24.23 -9.93
C HIS A 19 4.38 25.28 -8.88
N PHE A 20 3.23 25.16 -8.23
CA PHE A 20 2.83 26.07 -7.18
C PHE A 20 3.56 25.74 -5.86
N GLY A 21 4.13 26.74 -5.25
CA GLY A 21 4.68 26.66 -3.91
C GLY A 21 3.81 27.41 -2.90
N HIS A 22 4.35 27.62 -1.72
CA HIS A 22 3.72 28.37 -0.65
C HIS A 22 3.88 29.89 -0.83
N GLN A 23 3.15 30.64 0.00
CA GLN A 23 3.27 32.09 0.10
C GLN A 23 4.69 32.49 0.47
N THR A 24 5.16 33.64 -0.06
CA THR A 24 6.50 34.19 0.16
C THR A 24 6.88 34.34 1.64
N ARG A 25 5.89 34.52 2.51
CA ARG A 25 6.07 34.62 3.96
C ARG A 25 6.47 33.31 4.65
N ARG A 26 6.16 32.14 4.02
CA ARG A 26 6.32 30.80 4.62
C ARG A 26 7.42 29.98 3.98
N TRP A 27 8.38 30.61 3.34
CA TRP A 27 9.42 29.89 2.61
C TRP A 27 10.66 29.56 3.46
N ASN A 28 11.43 28.58 3.00
CA ASN A 28 12.76 28.29 3.53
C ASN A 28 13.82 28.88 2.58
N PRO A 29 14.77 29.72 3.06
CA PRO A 29 15.83 30.27 2.21
C PRO A 29 16.67 29.25 1.45
N LYS A 30 16.85 28.04 1.99
CA LYS A 30 17.56 26.94 1.33
C LYS A 30 16.87 26.46 0.05
N MET A 31 15.56 26.69 -0.08
CA MET A 31 14.77 26.35 -1.27
C MET A 31 14.95 27.33 -2.43
N LYS A 32 15.66 28.46 -2.22
CA LYS A 32 15.89 29.49 -3.25
C LYS A 32 16.34 28.93 -4.60
N ARG A 33 17.19 27.88 -4.58
CA ARG A 33 17.73 27.24 -5.79
C ARG A 33 16.69 26.52 -6.65
N PHE A 34 15.53 26.18 -6.08
CA PHE A 34 14.44 25.47 -6.77
C PHE A 34 13.30 26.39 -7.18
N ILE A 35 13.37 27.68 -6.81
CA ILE A 35 12.35 28.68 -7.11
C ILE A 35 12.69 29.35 -8.43
N PHE A 36 11.74 29.30 -9.38
CA PHE A 36 11.86 29.97 -10.66
C PHE A 36 11.54 31.46 -10.56
N THR A 37 10.39 31.80 -9.96
CA THR A 37 9.90 33.19 -9.83
C THR A 37 8.87 33.31 -8.71
N GLU A 38 8.46 34.55 -8.46
CA GLU A 38 7.33 34.87 -7.60
C GLU A 38 6.20 35.50 -8.43
N ARG A 39 4.98 35.08 -8.16
CA ARG A 39 3.78 35.66 -8.78
C ARG A 39 2.64 35.73 -7.77
N ASN A 40 2.06 36.93 -7.61
CA ASN A 40 0.94 37.17 -6.69
C ASN A 40 1.21 36.74 -5.22
N GLY A 41 2.45 36.91 -4.75
CA GLY A 41 2.84 36.53 -3.39
C GLY A 41 2.99 35.04 -3.16
N ILE A 42 3.07 34.24 -4.23
CA ILE A 42 3.29 32.78 -4.19
C ILE A 42 4.54 32.46 -5.01
N TYR A 43 5.40 31.62 -4.47
CA TYR A 43 6.58 31.12 -5.20
C TYR A 43 6.17 30.09 -6.25
N ILE A 44 6.84 30.12 -7.39
CA ILE A 44 6.70 29.15 -8.48
C ILE A 44 7.97 28.33 -8.54
N ILE A 45 7.83 27.02 -8.49
CA ILE A 45 8.90 26.04 -8.51
C ILE A 45 9.36 25.80 -9.95
N ASP A 46 10.66 25.62 -10.16
CA ASP A 46 11.25 25.32 -11.47
C ASP A 46 11.02 23.87 -11.85
N LEU A 47 10.09 23.64 -12.78
CA LEU A 47 9.73 22.30 -13.24
C LEU A 47 10.80 21.61 -14.08
N GLN A 48 11.76 22.33 -14.68
CA GLN A 48 12.87 21.71 -15.42
C GLN A 48 13.79 20.95 -14.44
N GLN A 49 14.07 21.59 -13.31
CA GLN A 49 14.80 20.93 -12.24
C GLN A 49 13.99 19.78 -11.65
N THR A 50 12.68 19.99 -11.41
CA THR A 50 11.79 18.94 -10.89
C THR A 50 11.84 17.67 -11.74
N LEU A 51 11.78 17.77 -13.06
CA LEU A 51 11.90 16.61 -13.97
C LEU A 51 13.21 15.84 -13.73
N THR A 52 14.33 16.52 -13.68
CA THR A 52 15.63 15.88 -13.45
C THR A 52 15.70 15.16 -12.10
N TYR A 53 15.08 15.72 -11.07
CA TYR A 53 15.02 15.11 -9.74
C TYR A 53 14.03 13.93 -9.69
N ILE A 54 12.92 14.00 -10.43
CA ILE A 54 12.00 12.89 -10.58
C ILE A 54 12.70 11.69 -11.23
N ASP A 55 13.43 11.90 -12.33
CA ASP A 55 14.13 10.82 -13.02
C ASP A 55 15.17 10.13 -12.10
N ARG A 56 15.92 10.91 -11.33
CA ARG A 56 16.87 10.38 -10.33
C ARG A 56 16.19 9.59 -9.22
N ALA A 57 15.08 10.10 -8.69
CA ALA A 57 14.33 9.43 -7.65
C ALA A 57 13.69 8.14 -8.15
N TYR A 58 13.17 8.17 -9.39
CA TYR A 58 12.61 7.02 -10.07
C TYR A 58 13.62 5.89 -10.22
N GLU A 59 14.81 6.22 -10.73
CA GLU A 59 15.87 5.24 -10.96
C GLU A 59 16.36 4.61 -9.66
N PHE A 60 16.57 5.43 -8.62
CA PHE A 60 16.92 4.96 -7.28
C PHE A 60 15.87 4.00 -6.70
N VAL A 61 14.57 4.35 -6.76
CA VAL A 61 13.48 3.52 -6.23
C VAL A 61 13.39 2.22 -7.00
N LYS A 62 13.45 2.26 -8.33
CA LYS A 62 13.44 1.09 -9.20
C LYS A 62 14.59 0.14 -8.87
N GLU A 63 15.81 0.64 -8.75
CA GLU A 63 17.00 -0.16 -8.40
C GLU A 63 16.89 -0.77 -7.00
N THR A 64 16.46 0.02 -6.01
CA THR A 64 16.24 -0.46 -4.63
C THR A 64 15.26 -1.64 -4.60
N VAL A 65 14.17 -1.56 -5.35
CA VAL A 65 13.15 -2.62 -5.40
C VAL A 65 13.62 -3.82 -6.22
N ALA A 66 14.36 -3.60 -7.30
CA ALA A 66 14.97 -4.68 -8.10
C ALA A 66 15.91 -5.56 -7.25
N HIS A 67 16.64 -4.95 -6.30
CA HIS A 67 17.48 -5.67 -5.32
C HIS A 67 16.68 -6.27 -4.13
N GLY A 68 15.35 -6.26 -4.18
CA GLY A 68 14.50 -6.85 -3.14
C GLY A 68 14.21 -5.93 -1.96
N GLY A 69 14.51 -4.63 -2.08
CA GLY A 69 14.17 -3.62 -1.09
C GLY A 69 12.67 -3.35 -1.04
N THR A 70 12.23 -2.86 0.13
CA THR A 70 10.84 -2.45 0.37
C THR A 70 10.80 -0.94 0.54
N VAL A 71 9.83 -0.28 -0.09
CA VAL A 71 9.60 1.16 0.02
C VAL A 71 8.36 1.42 0.87
N LEU A 72 8.50 2.22 1.92
CA LEU A 72 7.38 2.63 2.78
C LEU A 72 6.81 3.96 2.28
N PHE A 73 5.52 3.98 1.97
CA PHE A 73 4.81 5.18 1.55
C PHE A 73 4.23 5.92 2.75
N VAL A 74 4.56 7.21 2.91
CA VAL A 74 4.11 8.03 4.05
C VAL A 74 3.46 9.31 3.55
N GLY A 75 2.21 9.54 3.99
CA GLY A 75 1.49 10.75 3.65
C GLY A 75 0.25 10.91 4.52
N THR A 76 0.39 11.62 5.65
CA THR A 76 -0.74 11.84 6.58
C THR A 76 -1.53 13.12 6.27
N LYS A 77 -1.09 13.89 5.27
CA LYS A 77 -1.80 15.07 4.80
C LYS A 77 -3.10 14.65 4.12
N LYS A 78 -4.23 15.28 4.45
CA LYS A 78 -5.55 14.91 3.90
C LYS A 78 -5.57 14.81 2.37
N GLN A 79 -4.80 15.68 1.69
CA GLN A 79 -4.68 15.72 0.25
C GLN A 79 -3.91 14.52 -0.34
N ALA A 80 -3.07 13.88 0.46
CA ALA A 80 -2.21 12.77 0.03
C ALA A 80 -2.70 11.40 0.50
N GLN A 81 -3.56 11.34 1.52
CA GLN A 81 -3.97 10.09 2.18
C GLN A 81 -4.49 9.03 1.22
N GLU A 82 -5.44 9.42 0.36
CA GLU A 82 -6.09 8.53 -0.60
C GLU A 82 -5.10 8.07 -1.69
N ALA A 83 -4.34 9.01 -2.24
CA ALA A 83 -3.36 8.71 -3.28
C ALA A 83 -2.24 7.77 -2.77
N VAL A 84 -1.76 7.98 -1.55
CA VAL A 84 -0.73 7.13 -0.92
C VAL A 84 -1.28 5.72 -0.70
N GLU A 85 -2.50 5.60 -0.18
CA GLU A 85 -3.15 4.30 0.06
C GLU A 85 -3.39 3.52 -1.24
N GLU A 86 -3.99 4.18 -2.23
CA GLU A 86 -4.30 3.57 -3.53
C GLU A 86 -3.04 3.08 -4.24
N GLN A 87 -2.03 3.94 -4.34
CA GLN A 87 -0.82 3.61 -5.08
C GLN A 87 0.05 2.58 -4.35
N ALA A 88 0.14 2.65 -3.02
CA ALA A 88 0.87 1.64 -2.26
C ALA A 88 0.19 0.26 -2.33
N LYS A 89 -1.14 0.20 -2.25
CA LYS A 89 -1.90 -1.05 -2.44
C LYS A 89 -1.71 -1.63 -3.85
N ARG A 90 -1.68 -0.78 -4.88
CA ARG A 90 -1.46 -1.19 -6.27
C ARG A 90 -0.15 -1.95 -6.46
N VAL A 91 0.90 -1.53 -5.77
CA VAL A 91 2.25 -2.14 -5.88
C VAL A 91 2.60 -3.07 -4.73
N GLY A 92 1.67 -3.33 -3.81
CA GLY A 92 1.88 -4.24 -2.68
C GLY A 92 2.91 -3.75 -1.66
N MET A 93 3.13 -2.45 -1.56
CA MET A 93 4.08 -1.84 -0.62
C MET A 93 3.38 -1.33 0.65
N PRO A 94 4.09 -1.32 1.80
CA PRO A 94 3.56 -0.79 3.04
C PRO A 94 3.33 0.73 2.96
N TYR A 95 2.32 1.22 3.70
CA TYR A 95 1.99 2.64 3.74
C TYR A 95 1.50 3.11 5.10
N VAL A 96 1.63 4.41 5.36
CA VAL A 96 1.08 5.12 6.52
C VAL A 96 0.38 6.38 6.02
N ASN A 97 -0.95 6.40 6.11
CA ASN A 97 -1.77 7.51 5.59
C ASN A 97 -2.56 8.26 6.67
N GLN A 98 -2.64 7.78 7.91
CA GLN A 98 -3.43 8.44 8.95
C GLN A 98 -2.58 9.29 9.89
N ARG A 99 -1.68 8.67 10.62
CA ARG A 99 -0.80 9.34 11.57
C ARG A 99 0.48 8.56 11.74
N TRP A 100 1.61 9.25 11.67
CA TRP A 100 2.89 8.66 12.07
C TRP A 100 2.95 8.51 13.59
N LEU A 101 3.25 7.32 14.06
CA LEU A 101 3.49 7.06 15.48
C LEU A 101 4.98 7.15 15.75
N GLY A 102 5.38 7.94 16.76
CA GLY A 102 6.78 8.02 17.14
C GLY A 102 7.36 6.65 17.51
N GLY A 103 8.55 6.35 17.01
CA GLY A 103 9.19 5.04 17.19
C GLY A 103 8.77 3.99 16.16
N MET A 104 8.05 4.35 15.12
CA MET A 104 7.54 3.39 14.12
C MET A 104 8.68 2.67 13.38
N LEU A 105 9.82 3.30 13.21
CA LEU A 105 11.03 2.71 12.64
C LEU A 105 12.08 2.41 13.71
N THR A 106 12.35 3.37 14.58
CA THR A 106 13.42 3.24 15.61
C THR A 106 13.08 2.25 16.71
N ASN A 107 11.79 2.02 16.99
CA ASN A 107 11.31 1.01 17.94
C ASN A 107 10.35 0.02 17.26
N PHE A 108 10.79 -0.51 16.11
CA PHE A 108 9.99 -1.42 15.30
C PHE A 108 9.56 -2.69 16.05
N SER A 109 10.35 -3.18 16.99
CA SER A 109 10.01 -4.35 17.80
C SER A 109 8.72 -4.17 18.61
N THR A 110 8.50 -2.98 19.16
CA THR A 110 7.25 -2.65 19.87
C THR A 110 6.07 -2.49 18.89
N VAL A 111 6.30 -1.87 17.73
CA VAL A 111 5.27 -1.78 16.66
C VAL A 111 4.88 -3.16 16.16
N PHE A 112 5.86 -4.05 15.96
CA PHE A 112 5.62 -5.43 15.54
C PHE A 112 4.73 -6.20 16.53
N LYS A 113 4.92 -6.04 17.85
CA LYS A 113 4.02 -6.61 18.87
C LYS A 113 2.58 -6.10 18.71
N ARG A 114 2.39 -4.82 18.35
CA ARG A 114 1.06 -4.26 18.07
C ARG A 114 0.45 -4.82 16.78
N LEU A 115 1.28 -5.08 15.76
CA LEU A 115 0.82 -5.75 14.54
C LEU A 115 0.41 -7.21 14.81
N GLN A 116 1.13 -7.93 15.68
CA GLN A 116 0.72 -9.26 16.13
C GLN A 116 -0.62 -9.20 16.86
N ARG A 117 -0.80 -8.21 17.75
CA ARG A 117 -2.07 -8.01 18.45
C ARG A 117 -3.22 -7.73 17.48
N LEU A 118 -3.00 -6.95 16.43
CA LEU A 118 -4.01 -6.74 15.39
C LEU A 118 -4.42 -8.06 14.72
N LYS A 119 -3.45 -8.90 14.36
CA LYS A 119 -3.72 -10.22 13.77
C LYS A 119 -4.51 -11.15 14.72
N GLU A 120 -4.17 -11.14 16.01
CA GLU A 120 -4.91 -11.90 17.03
C GLU A 120 -6.38 -11.46 17.09
N LEU A 121 -6.64 -10.15 17.09
CA LEU A 121 -7.99 -9.61 17.12
C LEU A 121 -8.79 -9.97 15.85
N GLU A 122 -8.15 -9.96 14.69
CA GLU A 122 -8.75 -10.41 13.42
C GLU A 122 -9.10 -11.91 13.45
N ILE A 123 -8.23 -12.75 14.01
CA ILE A 123 -8.50 -14.20 14.17
C ILE A 123 -9.67 -14.43 15.12
N ILE A 124 -9.73 -13.72 16.25
CA ILE A 124 -10.83 -13.83 17.23
C ILE A 124 -12.18 -13.48 16.56
N GLU A 125 -12.20 -12.47 15.70
CA GLU A 125 -13.40 -12.07 14.96
C GLU A 125 -13.81 -13.15 13.93
N GLN A 126 -12.85 -13.66 13.15
CA GLN A 126 -13.09 -14.66 12.10
C GLN A 126 -13.52 -16.03 12.67
N THR A 127 -12.97 -16.43 13.81
CA THR A 127 -13.29 -17.69 14.47
C THR A 127 -14.56 -17.64 15.30
N GLY A 128 -15.28 -16.51 15.30
CA GLY A 128 -16.50 -16.36 16.10
C GLY A 128 -16.26 -16.27 17.60
N GLY A 129 -15.03 -16.06 18.04
CA GLY A 129 -14.68 -15.90 19.47
C GLY A 129 -15.45 -14.77 20.16
N ALA A 130 -15.91 -13.79 19.40
CA ALA A 130 -16.77 -12.70 19.89
C ALA A 130 -18.15 -13.19 20.37
N THR A 131 -18.64 -14.34 19.92
CA THR A 131 -19.95 -14.89 20.32
C THR A 131 -19.95 -15.54 21.70
N VAL A 132 -18.78 -15.96 22.17
CA VAL A 132 -18.58 -16.57 23.49
C VAL A 132 -18.36 -15.50 24.58
N MET A 133 -18.00 -14.29 24.18
CA MET A 133 -17.68 -13.16 25.08
C MET A 133 -18.94 -12.35 25.43
N THR A 134 -18.87 -11.59 26.53
CA THR A 134 -19.92 -10.64 26.84
C THR A 134 -19.97 -9.53 25.76
N LYS A 135 -21.16 -8.98 25.50
CA LYS A 135 -21.35 -7.87 24.53
C LYS A 135 -20.42 -6.68 24.79
N LYS A 136 -20.12 -6.40 26.06
CA LYS A 136 -19.22 -5.31 26.48
C LYS A 136 -17.78 -5.59 26.07
N GLU A 137 -17.28 -6.81 26.32
CA GLU A 137 -15.93 -7.23 25.95
C GLU A 137 -15.75 -7.25 24.44
N ALA A 138 -16.69 -7.84 23.70
CA ALA A 138 -16.69 -7.85 22.23
C ALA A 138 -16.60 -6.42 21.67
N LEU A 139 -17.35 -5.47 22.22
CA LEU A 139 -17.31 -4.06 21.79
C LEU A 139 -15.95 -3.40 22.08
N VAL A 140 -15.33 -3.69 23.22
CA VAL A 140 -13.99 -3.16 23.56
C VAL A 140 -12.94 -3.69 22.59
N LEU A 141 -12.95 -4.99 22.31
CA LEU A 141 -12.01 -5.61 21.35
C LEU A 141 -12.24 -5.08 19.92
N ALA A 142 -13.49 -4.92 19.49
CA ALA A 142 -13.79 -4.35 18.17
C ALA A 142 -13.24 -2.91 18.03
N ARG A 143 -13.40 -2.07 19.06
CA ARG A 143 -12.83 -0.71 19.06
C ARG A 143 -11.30 -0.71 19.09
N GLU A 144 -10.68 -1.64 19.81
CA GLU A 144 -9.23 -1.81 19.82
C GLU A 144 -8.74 -2.19 18.41
N ARG A 145 -9.37 -3.17 17.77
CA ARG A 145 -9.06 -3.59 16.41
C ARG A 145 -9.19 -2.44 15.42
N GLU A 146 -10.31 -1.74 15.40
CA GLU A 146 -10.55 -0.61 14.50
C GLU A 146 -9.49 0.50 14.67
N LYS A 147 -9.10 0.80 15.92
CA LYS A 147 -8.04 1.76 16.20
C LYS A 147 -6.68 1.31 15.66
N LEU A 148 -6.33 0.05 15.87
CA LEU A 148 -5.06 -0.51 15.38
C LEU A 148 -5.06 -0.61 13.86
N GLU A 149 -6.14 -1.04 13.24
CA GLU A 149 -6.28 -1.14 11.80
C GLU A 149 -6.16 0.22 11.12
N ARG A 150 -6.81 1.24 11.65
CA ARG A 150 -6.72 2.60 11.13
C ARG A 150 -5.29 3.17 11.18
N THR A 151 -4.51 2.83 12.22
CA THR A 151 -3.17 3.41 12.41
C THR A 151 -2.04 2.56 11.85
N LEU A 152 -2.19 1.24 11.85
CA LEU A 152 -1.14 0.27 11.50
C LEU A 152 -1.53 -0.66 10.34
N GLY A 153 -2.77 -0.58 9.86
CA GLY A 153 -3.28 -1.47 8.81
C GLY A 153 -2.44 -1.47 7.54
N GLY A 154 -1.91 -0.31 7.15
CA GLY A 154 -1.07 -0.19 5.95
C GLY A 154 0.31 -0.85 6.06
N ILE A 155 0.79 -1.12 7.28
CA ILE A 155 2.08 -1.79 7.52
C ILE A 155 1.94 -3.22 8.05
N ARG A 156 0.73 -3.82 7.98
CA ARG A 156 0.42 -5.14 8.56
C ARG A 156 1.32 -6.28 8.07
N HIS A 157 1.84 -6.18 6.84
CA HIS A 157 2.70 -7.20 6.23
C HIS A 157 4.20 -6.91 6.40
N MET A 158 4.55 -5.79 7.03
CA MET A 158 5.94 -5.41 7.23
C MET A 158 6.55 -6.24 8.36
N SER A 159 7.62 -6.99 8.04
CA SER A 159 8.35 -7.83 9.00
C SER A 159 9.69 -7.21 9.42
N ARG A 160 10.20 -6.26 8.66
CA ARG A 160 11.48 -5.56 8.87
C ARG A 160 11.36 -4.08 8.48
N THR A 161 12.31 -3.28 8.88
CA THR A 161 12.42 -1.87 8.48
C THR A 161 12.55 -1.75 6.96
N PRO A 162 11.95 -0.72 6.33
CA PRO A 162 12.00 -0.52 4.89
C PRO A 162 13.40 -0.12 4.42
N SER A 163 13.71 -0.38 3.15
CA SER A 163 14.98 -0.01 2.52
C SER A 163 15.01 1.43 2.05
N ALA A 164 13.84 2.03 1.79
CA ALA A 164 13.67 3.44 1.46
C ALA A 164 12.29 3.92 1.91
N ILE A 165 12.12 5.24 2.03
CA ILE A 165 10.86 5.85 2.43
C ILE A 165 10.47 6.92 1.42
N TRP A 166 9.21 6.90 0.97
CA TRP A 166 8.57 7.96 0.21
C TRP A 166 7.74 8.83 1.13
N ILE A 167 7.98 10.14 1.18
CA ILE A 167 7.28 11.08 2.08
C ILE A 167 6.64 12.21 1.29
N VAL A 168 5.36 12.44 1.58
CA VAL A 168 4.63 13.64 1.12
C VAL A 168 4.57 14.62 2.28
N ASP A 169 5.17 15.81 2.12
CA ASP A 169 5.29 16.88 3.12
C ASP A 169 6.24 16.51 4.30
N THR A 170 7.53 16.79 4.11
CA THR A 170 8.56 16.54 5.13
C THR A 170 8.38 17.38 6.39
N LYS A 171 7.79 18.57 6.28
CA LYS A 171 7.56 19.46 7.42
C LYS A 171 6.52 18.89 8.38
N LYS A 172 5.48 18.25 7.85
CA LYS A 172 4.46 17.58 8.65
C LYS A 172 5.00 16.26 9.24
N GLU A 173 5.72 15.51 8.43
CA GLU A 173 6.26 14.19 8.78
C GLU A 173 7.70 14.26 9.32
N HIS A 174 8.08 15.37 9.98
CA HIS A 174 9.44 15.58 10.51
C HIS A 174 9.91 14.45 11.44
N ILE A 175 8.99 13.79 12.16
CA ILE A 175 9.31 12.65 13.02
C ILE A 175 9.75 11.46 12.15
N ALA A 176 9.03 11.17 11.06
CA ALA A 176 9.38 10.09 10.13
C ALA A 176 10.74 10.33 9.48
N VAL A 177 11.00 11.56 9.01
CA VAL A 177 12.30 11.96 8.45
C VAL A 177 13.41 11.80 9.50
N GLY A 178 13.18 12.26 10.73
CA GLY A 178 14.16 12.14 11.82
C GLY A 178 14.47 10.69 12.20
N GLU A 179 13.48 9.81 12.19
CA GLU A 179 13.68 8.37 12.45
C GLU A 179 14.41 7.68 11.29
N ALA A 180 14.05 7.99 10.04
CA ALA A 180 14.73 7.46 8.86
C ALA A 180 16.22 7.80 8.86
N ARG A 181 16.55 9.07 9.11
CA ARG A 181 17.94 9.54 9.19
C ARG A 181 18.74 8.85 10.32
N LYS A 182 18.14 8.62 11.48
CA LYS A 182 18.78 7.89 12.59
C LYS A 182 19.13 6.46 12.21
N LEU A 183 18.35 5.83 11.34
CA LEU A 183 18.58 4.46 10.88
C LEU A 183 19.37 4.38 9.58
N GLY A 184 19.74 5.54 8.98
CA GLY A 184 20.42 5.57 7.69
C GLY A 184 19.56 5.10 6.52
N ILE A 185 18.22 5.20 6.64
CA ILE A 185 17.29 4.82 5.58
C ILE A 185 17.14 6.02 4.65
N PRO A 186 17.41 5.87 3.34
CA PRO A 186 17.29 6.95 2.38
C PRO A 186 15.84 7.44 2.25
N VAL A 187 15.69 8.76 2.24
CA VAL A 187 14.41 9.45 2.17
C VAL A 187 14.23 10.05 0.78
N VAL A 188 13.15 9.66 0.11
CA VAL A 188 12.65 10.26 -1.12
C VAL A 188 11.43 11.11 -0.74
N ALA A 189 11.40 12.40 -1.07
CA ALA A 189 10.27 13.23 -0.65
C ALA A 189 9.93 14.36 -1.61
N ILE A 190 8.65 14.76 -1.57
CA ILE A 190 8.19 16.01 -2.18
C ILE A 190 8.64 17.16 -1.26
N LEU A 191 9.28 18.16 -1.86
CA LEU A 191 9.72 19.36 -1.17
C LEU A 191 9.03 20.59 -1.72
N ASP A 192 8.13 21.14 -0.93
CA ASP A 192 7.57 22.45 -1.20
C ASP A 192 8.51 23.56 -0.71
N THR A 193 8.24 24.81 -1.03
CA THR A 193 9.08 25.96 -0.73
C THR A 193 9.31 26.24 0.76
N ASN A 194 8.55 25.61 1.65
CA ASN A 194 8.65 25.71 3.12
C ASN A 194 9.50 24.61 3.78
N CYS A 195 9.97 23.62 3.00
CA CYS A 195 10.71 22.46 3.49
C CYS A 195 12.23 22.71 3.56
N ASP A 196 12.96 21.86 4.31
CA ASP A 196 14.43 21.87 4.32
C ASP A 196 14.96 20.80 3.34
N PRO A 197 15.66 21.19 2.27
CA PRO A 197 16.18 20.22 1.31
C PRO A 197 17.35 19.39 1.84
N ASP A 198 17.99 19.77 2.93
CA ASP A 198 19.14 19.05 3.48
C ASP A 198 18.73 17.86 4.35
N GLU A 199 17.45 17.74 4.65
CA GLU A 199 16.90 16.62 5.41
C GLU A 199 16.58 15.39 4.55
N VAL A 200 16.65 15.52 3.22
CA VAL A 200 16.19 14.53 2.26
C VAL A 200 17.29 14.14 1.29
N ASP A 201 17.43 12.86 0.99
CA ASP A 201 18.45 12.36 0.06
C ASP A 201 18.01 12.55 -1.40
N TYR A 202 16.81 12.13 -1.74
CA TYR A 202 16.21 12.25 -3.08
C TYR A 202 15.07 13.26 -3.07
N LYS A 203 15.37 14.46 -3.48
CA LYS A 203 14.50 15.64 -3.42
C LYS A 203 13.66 15.73 -4.69
N ILE A 204 12.36 15.92 -4.55
CA ILE A 204 11.48 16.24 -5.67
C ILE A 204 10.82 17.58 -5.36
N PRO A 205 11.35 18.70 -5.88
CA PRO A 205 10.73 20.01 -5.70
C PRO A 205 9.32 20.00 -6.31
N GLY A 206 8.32 20.33 -5.50
CA GLY A 206 6.93 20.28 -5.97
C GLY A 206 5.92 20.63 -4.90
N ASN A 207 4.69 20.85 -5.34
CA ASN A 207 3.57 21.19 -4.49
C ASN A 207 3.07 19.95 -3.72
N ASP A 208 3.00 20.06 -2.41
CA ASP A 208 2.47 19.01 -1.52
C ASP A 208 1.04 19.26 -1.04
N ASP A 209 0.46 20.44 -1.34
CA ASP A 209 -0.90 20.84 -0.95
C ASP A 209 -1.97 20.44 -1.97
N ALA A 210 -1.61 20.34 -3.24
CA ALA A 210 -2.56 20.01 -4.30
C ALA A 210 -2.77 18.49 -4.39
N ILE A 211 -4.03 18.04 -4.31
CA ILE A 211 -4.40 16.62 -4.42
C ILE A 211 -3.84 16.01 -5.72
N ARG A 212 -3.97 16.72 -6.85
CA ARG A 212 -3.48 16.24 -8.15
C ARG A 212 -1.97 16.12 -8.21
N SER A 213 -1.24 17.05 -7.57
CA SER A 213 0.22 17.03 -7.50
C SER A 213 0.70 15.83 -6.68
N ALA A 214 0.17 15.67 -5.46
CA ALA A 214 0.50 14.56 -4.58
C ALA A 214 0.17 13.20 -5.25
N ALA A 215 -0.98 13.10 -5.90
CA ALA A 215 -1.40 11.90 -6.62
C ALA A 215 -0.48 11.57 -7.80
N LEU A 216 -0.12 12.56 -8.64
CA LEU A 216 0.79 12.36 -9.77
C LEU A 216 2.16 11.89 -9.32
N LEU A 217 2.78 12.60 -8.36
CA LEU A 217 4.13 12.27 -7.89
C LEU A 217 4.16 10.92 -7.14
N THR A 218 3.15 10.62 -6.33
CA THR A 218 3.05 9.31 -5.67
C THR A 218 2.86 8.17 -6.69
N ARG A 219 2.07 8.40 -7.73
CA ARG A 219 1.91 7.44 -8.84
C ARG A 219 3.24 7.17 -9.54
N VAL A 220 4.02 8.20 -9.82
CA VAL A 220 5.34 8.08 -10.47
C VAL A 220 6.27 7.19 -9.66
N ILE A 221 6.33 7.39 -8.34
CA ILE A 221 7.13 6.54 -7.46
C ILE A 221 6.58 5.11 -7.39
N ALA A 222 5.27 4.94 -7.40
CA ALA A 222 4.66 3.61 -7.47
C ALA A 222 4.94 2.90 -8.82
N ASP A 223 5.00 3.64 -9.92
CA ASP A 223 5.40 3.10 -11.23
C ASP A 223 6.88 2.66 -11.22
N ALA A 224 7.78 3.42 -10.55
CA ALA A 224 9.16 3.00 -10.32
C ALA A 224 9.26 1.69 -9.52
N VAL A 225 8.43 1.54 -8.48
CA VAL A 225 8.33 0.31 -7.71
C VAL A 225 7.85 -0.85 -8.58
N ALA A 226 6.82 -0.64 -9.41
CA ALA A 226 6.30 -1.66 -10.32
C ALA A 226 7.36 -2.13 -11.32
N ASP A 227 8.11 -1.20 -11.93
CA ASP A 227 9.21 -1.51 -12.84
C ASP A 227 10.34 -2.28 -12.12
N GLY A 228 10.65 -1.93 -10.88
CA GLY A 228 11.61 -2.65 -10.03
C GLY A 228 11.17 -4.08 -9.73
N LEU A 229 9.88 -4.30 -9.44
CA LEU A 229 9.31 -5.63 -9.22
C LEU A 229 9.38 -6.49 -10.50
N ILE A 230 9.08 -5.91 -11.66
CA ILE A 230 9.20 -6.59 -12.96
C ILE A 230 10.65 -6.97 -13.22
N ALA A 231 11.60 -6.06 -13.02
CA ALA A 231 13.03 -6.33 -13.19
C ALA A 231 13.50 -7.47 -12.28
N ARG A 232 13.05 -7.51 -11.02
CA ARG A 232 13.35 -8.59 -10.07
C ARG A 232 12.78 -9.92 -10.52
N ALA A 233 11.53 -9.95 -10.98
CA ALA A 233 10.90 -11.16 -11.48
C ALA A 233 11.62 -11.71 -12.73
N GLY A 234 12.02 -10.83 -13.65
CA GLY A 234 12.80 -11.20 -14.83
C GLY A 234 14.20 -11.76 -14.49
N ALA A 235 14.88 -11.16 -13.51
CA ALA A 235 16.17 -11.65 -13.04
C ALA A 235 16.04 -13.04 -12.37
N ALA A 236 15.00 -13.25 -11.57
CA ALA A 236 14.73 -14.55 -10.95
C ALA A 236 14.41 -15.64 -11.99
N ALA A 237 13.63 -15.30 -13.03
CA ALA A 237 13.32 -16.23 -14.12
C ALA A 237 14.58 -16.62 -14.91
N ASN A 238 15.47 -15.67 -15.18
CA ASN A 238 16.73 -15.93 -15.89
C ASN A 238 17.70 -16.75 -15.03
N ALA A 239 17.75 -16.53 -13.71
CA ALA A 239 18.58 -17.33 -12.79
C ALA A 239 18.07 -18.78 -12.72
N GLY A 240 16.74 -18.99 -12.67
CA GLY A 240 16.16 -20.33 -12.71
C GLY A 240 16.37 -21.07 -14.04
N ALA A 241 16.43 -20.33 -15.14
CA ALA A 241 16.75 -20.92 -16.45
C ALA A 241 18.22 -21.31 -16.59
N ALA A 242 19.14 -20.58 -15.93
CA ALA A 242 20.55 -20.88 -15.92
C ALA A 242 20.88 -22.13 -15.06
N ASP A 243 20.15 -22.30 -13.95
CA ASP A 243 20.32 -23.48 -13.06
C ASP A 243 19.69 -24.76 -13.65
N GLY A 244 18.79 -24.61 -14.64
CA GLY A 244 18.20 -25.72 -15.40
C GLY A 244 19.03 -26.21 -16.55
N ALA A 245 20.03 -25.43 -17.03
CA ALA A 245 20.81 -25.77 -18.20
C ALA A 245 21.99 -26.72 -17.92
N ASP A 246 22.34 -26.96 -16.66
CA ASP A 246 23.45 -27.84 -16.25
C ASP A 246 22.98 -29.06 -15.43
N LYS A 247 21.69 -29.41 -15.48
CA LYS A 247 21.27 -30.75 -15.12
C LYS A 247 21.45 -31.64 -16.34
N PRO A 248 22.37 -32.65 -16.31
CA PRO A 248 22.38 -33.65 -17.34
C PRO A 248 20.97 -34.24 -17.41
N GLU A 249 20.37 -34.25 -18.61
CA GLU A 249 19.15 -35.01 -18.83
C GLU A 249 19.37 -36.40 -18.25
N PRO A 250 18.46 -36.92 -17.42
CA PRO A 250 18.54 -38.32 -17.11
C PRO A 250 18.28 -39.05 -18.43
N THR A 251 19.37 -39.47 -19.08
CA THR A 251 19.31 -40.47 -20.14
C THR A 251 18.81 -41.74 -19.47
N GLY A 252 17.53 -41.79 -19.21
CA GLY A 252 16.83 -42.93 -18.66
C GLY A 252 16.60 -43.96 -19.73
N GLN A 253 17.65 -44.58 -20.19
CA GLN A 253 17.58 -45.99 -20.55
C GLN A 253 17.84 -46.72 -19.24
N LEU A 254 16.77 -47.06 -18.53
CA LEU A 254 16.76 -48.11 -17.55
C LEU A 254 17.15 -49.38 -18.33
N GLY A 255 18.37 -49.82 -18.13
CA GLY A 255 18.80 -51.15 -18.56
C GLY A 255 17.95 -52.14 -17.77
N ASP A 256 17.32 -53.08 -18.48
CA ASP A 256 16.44 -54.11 -17.95
C ASP A 256 17.11 -55.08 -16.94
N ASP A 257 18.29 -54.80 -16.41
CA ASP A 257 19.12 -55.72 -15.61
C ASP A 257 19.65 -55.16 -14.27
N GLU A 258 19.18 -53.97 -13.76
CA GLU A 258 19.57 -53.58 -12.41
C GLU A 258 18.60 -54.17 -11.34
N PRO A 259 19.13 -55.02 -10.42
CA PRO A 259 18.32 -55.56 -9.36
C PRO A 259 17.86 -54.49 -8.38
N LEU A 260 16.55 -54.37 -8.15
CA LEU A 260 15.96 -53.47 -7.19
C LEU A 260 16.68 -53.49 -5.83
N PRO A 261 16.93 -52.33 -5.18
CA PRO A 261 17.55 -52.30 -3.86
C PRO A 261 16.72 -53.03 -2.80
N GLU A 262 17.41 -53.62 -1.81
CA GLU A 262 16.77 -54.51 -0.80
C GLU A 262 15.61 -53.89 -0.05
N TRP A 263 15.60 -52.55 0.18
CA TRP A 263 14.53 -51.83 0.87
C TRP A 263 13.24 -51.77 0.04
N GLU A 264 13.37 -51.74 -1.28
CA GLU A 264 12.22 -51.69 -2.21
C GLU A 264 11.56 -53.08 -2.41
N ARG A 265 12.36 -54.17 -2.30
CA ARG A 265 11.83 -55.53 -2.29
C ARG A 265 11.00 -55.82 -1.07
N ALA A 266 11.27 -55.19 0.06
CA ALA A 266 10.52 -55.35 1.30
C ALA A 266 9.10 -54.74 1.25
N LEU A 267 8.86 -53.80 0.34
CA LEU A 267 7.57 -53.11 0.18
C LEU A 267 6.56 -53.90 -0.68
N TYR A 268 7.03 -54.87 -1.49
CA TYR A 268 6.16 -55.67 -2.39
C TYR A 268 6.47 -57.15 -2.31
N PRO A 269 6.13 -57.81 -1.20
CA PRO A 269 6.33 -59.25 -1.08
C PRO A 269 5.36 -60.01 -2.00
N GLY A 270 5.82 -60.40 -3.19
CA GLY A 270 5.07 -61.19 -4.12
C GLY A 270 4.98 -60.70 -5.58
N ALA A 271 5.55 -59.56 -5.89
CA ALA A 271 5.56 -59.07 -7.27
C ALA A 271 6.80 -59.55 -8.02
N THR A 272 6.60 -60.44 -9.00
CA THR A 272 7.63 -60.76 -9.99
C THR A 272 7.78 -59.62 -10.98
N ALA A 273 9.02 -59.33 -11.46
CA ALA A 273 9.35 -58.19 -12.33
C ALA A 273 8.48 -58.08 -13.61
N ALA A 274 7.79 -59.13 -14.01
CA ALA A 274 6.90 -59.16 -15.18
C ALA A 274 5.51 -58.52 -14.92
N ALA A 275 5.11 -58.31 -13.65
CA ALA A 275 3.79 -57.71 -13.31
C ALA A 275 3.79 -56.19 -13.20
N LEU A 276 4.96 -55.54 -13.08
CA LEU A 276 5.11 -54.10 -12.95
C LEU A 276 5.17 -53.34 -14.29
N VAL A 277 5.44 -54.02 -15.40
CA VAL A 277 5.50 -53.44 -16.76
C VAL A 277 4.13 -53.37 -17.46
N ALA A 278 3.09 -53.98 -16.89
CA ALA A 278 1.74 -54.03 -17.50
C ALA A 278 0.77 -52.95 -17.02
N ALA A 279 1.18 -51.99 -16.20
CA ALA A 279 0.38 -50.86 -15.79
C ALA A 279 0.64 -49.64 -16.66
N ASP A 280 0.18 -49.66 -17.90
CA ASP A 280 0.19 -48.55 -18.86
C ASP A 280 -0.83 -47.47 -18.40
N PRO A 281 -0.42 -46.19 -18.17
CA PRO A 281 -1.33 -45.14 -17.76
C PRO A 281 -2.23 -44.58 -18.88
N ALA A 282 -2.23 -45.17 -20.07
CA ALA A 282 -2.97 -44.66 -21.24
C ALA A 282 -4.42 -45.19 -21.38
N ALA A 283 -4.95 -46.01 -20.43
CA ALA A 283 -6.30 -46.55 -20.50
C ALA A 283 -7.27 -45.90 -19.49
N ARG A 284 -7.38 -44.57 -19.51
CA ARG A 284 -8.43 -43.80 -18.79
C ARG A 284 -9.12 -42.82 -19.73
N THR A 285 -9.67 -43.30 -20.81
CA THR A 285 -10.74 -42.63 -21.56
C THR A 285 -11.80 -43.69 -21.87
N ALA A 286 -12.65 -43.93 -20.91
CA ALA A 286 -13.96 -44.58 -21.15
C ALA A 286 -14.96 -43.80 -20.29
N ASP A 287 -15.93 -43.20 -20.96
CA ASP A 287 -17.10 -42.54 -20.41
C ASP A 287 -17.82 -43.39 -19.35
N PRO A 288 -18.29 -42.82 -18.25
CA PRO A 288 -19.29 -43.49 -17.43
C PRO A 288 -20.69 -43.25 -18.02
N ASP A 289 -21.43 -44.34 -18.15
CA ASP A 289 -22.83 -44.42 -18.53
C ASP A 289 -23.76 -43.51 -17.71
N PRO A 290 -24.90 -43.10 -18.28
CA PRO A 290 -25.81 -42.13 -17.68
C PRO A 290 -26.58 -42.75 -16.51
N VAL A 291 -26.57 -42.00 -15.37
CA VAL A 291 -27.40 -42.30 -14.20
C VAL A 291 -28.83 -41.83 -14.47
N PRO A 292 -29.90 -42.65 -14.14
CA PRO A 292 -31.26 -42.27 -14.46
C PRO A 292 -31.84 -41.18 -13.59
N ASP A 293 -32.72 -40.41 -14.22
CA ASP A 293 -33.57 -39.33 -13.74
C ASP A 293 -34.14 -39.53 -12.33
N ALA A 294 -33.98 -38.53 -11.48
CA ALA A 294 -34.84 -38.31 -10.32
C ALA A 294 -35.71 -37.07 -10.57
N PRO A 295 -37.01 -37.11 -10.21
CA PRO A 295 -38.00 -36.16 -10.73
C PRO A 295 -37.96 -34.80 -10.10
N SER A 296 -38.18 -33.77 -10.94
CA SER A 296 -38.46 -32.38 -10.59
C SER A 296 -39.80 -32.27 -9.84
N PRO A 297 -39.93 -31.42 -8.83
CA PRO A 297 -41.24 -30.96 -8.42
C PRO A 297 -41.64 -29.70 -9.20
N GLU A 298 -42.76 -29.88 -9.90
CA GLU A 298 -43.53 -28.85 -10.60
C GLU A 298 -44.15 -27.83 -9.62
N SER A 299 -44.10 -26.58 -10.05
CA SER A 299 -45.13 -25.55 -10.00
C SER A 299 -46.14 -25.53 -8.85
N ALA A 300 -46.09 -24.47 -8.02
CA ALA A 300 -47.29 -23.86 -7.46
C ALA A 300 -47.22 -22.35 -7.55
N VAL A 301 -47.96 -21.85 -8.49
CA VAL A 301 -48.42 -20.45 -8.66
C VAL A 301 -49.31 -20.10 -7.48
N GLY A 302 -49.17 -18.91 -6.92
CA GLY A 302 -50.07 -18.38 -5.93
C GLY A 302 -49.75 -16.98 -5.50
N GLU A 303 -50.06 -15.96 -6.32
CA GLU A 303 -50.45 -14.64 -5.81
C GLU A 303 -51.82 -14.70 -5.15
N PRO A 304 -52.08 -13.86 -4.09
CA PRO A 304 -52.78 -12.62 -4.33
C PRO A 304 -52.39 -11.42 -3.44
N ALA A 305 -52.40 -10.30 -4.10
CA ALA A 305 -53.02 -8.99 -3.80
C ALA A 305 -53.21 -8.50 -2.34
N ALA A 306 -52.68 -7.29 -2.13
CA ALA A 306 -53.29 -6.13 -1.48
C ALA A 306 -53.65 -6.21 0.03
N THR A 307 -53.02 -5.35 0.80
CA THR A 307 -53.78 -4.25 1.42
C THR A 307 -52.83 -3.25 2.10
N ALA A 308 -53.08 -1.99 1.83
CA ALA A 308 -52.51 -0.80 2.46
C ALA A 308 -52.84 -0.72 3.95
N ALA A 309 -51.89 -0.25 4.73
CA ALA A 309 -52.17 0.44 5.98
C ALA A 309 -51.12 1.53 6.19
N ILE A 310 -51.54 2.73 5.97
CA ILE A 310 -51.05 4.03 6.43
C ILE A 310 -51.00 3.98 7.96
N LEU A 311 -49.83 4.33 8.53
CA LEU A 311 -49.78 4.89 9.88
C LEU A 311 -48.80 6.05 9.85
N ASP A 312 -49.38 7.25 9.84
CA ASP A 312 -48.83 8.50 10.30
C ASP A 312 -48.23 8.38 11.69
N ASP A 313 -47.07 8.93 11.87
CA ASP A 313 -46.66 9.43 13.16
C ASP A 313 -45.79 10.69 12.98
N PRO A 314 -46.30 11.85 13.44
CA PRO A 314 -45.55 13.11 13.40
C PRO A 314 -44.94 13.38 14.76
N VAL A 315 -43.62 13.38 14.91
CA VAL A 315 -42.93 14.14 15.96
C VAL A 315 -41.47 14.32 15.54
N LEU A 316 -41.13 15.53 15.17
CA LEU A 316 -39.87 16.21 15.53
C LEU A 316 -39.70 17.49 14.70
N THR A 317 -40.56 18.46 15.07
CA THR A 317 -40.30 19.88 14.84
C THR A 317 -40.13 20.52 16.20
N ALA A 318 -38.98 21.04 16.50
CA ALA A 318 -38.53 21.99 17.51
C ALA A 318 -37.12 21.54 17.94
N VAL A 319 -36.09 22.32 17.76
CA VAL A 319 -35.74 23.57 18.41
C VAL A 319 -34.64 24.25 17.60
N ALA A 320 -34.93 25.36 16.97
CA ALA A 320 -33.99 26.41 16.65
C ALA A 320 -34.39 27.61 17.51
N ALA A 321 -33.61 27.93 18.51
CA ALA A 321 -33.68 29.22 19.23
C ALA A 321 -32.31 29.50 19.88
N VAL A 322 -31.57 30.38 19.24
CA VAL A 322 -31.03 31.64 19.79
C VAL A 322 -30.15 31.52 21.03
N ALA A 323 -28.89 31.88 20.85
CA ALA A 323 -28.12 32.63 21.85
C ALA A 323 -27.25 33.66 21.11
N GLU A 324 -27.78 34.85 20.93
CA GLU A 324 -26.98 36.07 20.71
C GLU A 324 -26.23 36.37 22.01
N GLY A 325 -24.90 36.43 21.92
CA GLY A 325 -24.02 36.94 22.97
C GLY A 325 -23.83 38.45 22.83
N PRO A 326 -23.61 39.19 23.94
CA PRO A 326 -23.53 40.63 23.93
C PRO A 326 -22.26 41.20 23.24
N PRO A 327 -22.32 42.46 22.73
CA PRO A 327 -21.20 43.08 22.02
C PRO A 327 -20.05 43.47 22.98
N PRO A 328 -18.80 43.54 22.49
CA PRO A 328 -17.64 43.93 23.29
C PRO A 328 -17.67 45.44 23.64
N ALA A 329 -17.33 45.71 24.89
CA ALA A 329 -17.23 47.05 25.46
C ALA A 329 -16.11 47.88 24.77
N ALA A 330 -16.41 49.16 24.59
CA ALA A 330 -15.53 50.20 24.03
C ALA A 330 -14.24 50.35 24.82
N GLU A 331 -13.13 50.38 24.09
CA GLU A 331 -11.79 50.65 24.57
C GLU A 331 -11.63 52.15 24.88
N ALA A 332 -11.31 52.47 26.14
CA ALA A 332 -11.03 53.80 26.59
C ALA A 332 -9.65 54.29 26.12
N ALA A 333 -9.62 55.46 25.50
CA ALA A 333 -8.47 56.16 25.06
C ALA A 333 -7.53 56.59 26.22
N VAL A 334 -6.23 56.30 26.09
CA VAL A 334 -5.16 56.84 26.95
C VAL A 334 -4.56 58.03 26.25
N PRO A 335 -4.39 59.21 26.92
CA PRO A 335 -3.76 60.40 26.34
C PRO A 335 -2.22 60.29 26.37
N PRO A 336 -1.52 61.07 25.49
CA PRO A 336 -0.07 61.02 25.38
C PRO A 336 0.63 61.87 26.44
N GLN A 337 1.78 61.38 26.89
CA GLN A 337 2.91 62.17 27.39
C GLN A 337 4.20 61.74 26.66
#